data_e78ef749a18e43a2a8d73f79fc826819
#
_entry.id   e78ef749a18e43a2a8d73f79fc826819
#
_cell.length_a   1.000
_cell.length_b   1.000
_cell.length_c   1.000
_cell.angle_alpha   90.00
_cell.angle_beta   90.00
_cell.angle_gamma   90.00
#
_symmetry.space_group_name_H-M   'P 1'
#
loop_
_entity.id
_entity.type
_entity.pdbx_description
1 polymer ?
#
loop_
_entity_poly.entity_id
_entity_poly.type
_entity_poly.pdbx_seq_one_letter_code
_entity_poly.pdbx_strand_id
1 'polypeptide(L)'
;MPETKLQIICRDLDDCKEVDSTIKHILVPYDDSPYSNRAFVYALDLAKKYGAHITVLSIMYAHELPTHIQHQTVIDNEKRKVMEKSFKRLSDAAKKFEVIINTKMLMESEIVDNILSFVSSNNVNLIVMGTRGRGGPVRLMFGSVAMATSQKAPCPVMLVK
;
A
#
# COMPACT_ATOMS: atom_id res chain seq x y z
N MET A 1 -15.47 8.06 25.35
CA MET A 1 -14.43 7.02 25.26
C MET A 1 -14.32 6.57 23.80
N PRO A 2 -13.15 6.43 23.26
CA PRO A 2 -13.05 5.82 21.93
C PRO A 2 -13.60 4.39 22.00
N GLU A 3 -14.47 4.05 21.07
CA GLU A 3 -14.94 2.66 20.95
C GLU A 3 -13.74 1.73 20.74
N THR A 4 -13.65 0.71 21.58
CA THR A 4 -12.65 -0.33 21.43
C THR A 4 -12.90 -1.09 20.13
N LYS A 5 -11.94 -1.07 19.22
CA LYS A 5 -12.05 -1.81 17.96
C LYS A 5 -11.62 -3.25 18.20
N LEU A 6 -12.57 -4.17 18.13
CA LEU A 6 -12.35 -5.57 18.43
C LEU A 6 -11.99 -6.37 17.17
N GLN A 7 -11.17 -7.39 17.37
CA GLN A 7 -10.75 -8.35 16.39
C GLN A 7 -10.89 -9.76 16.95
N ILE A 8 -11.35 -10.70 16.16
CA ILE A 8 -11.39 -12.12 16.55
C ILE A 8 -10.02 -12.73 16.23
N ILE A 9 -9.42 -13.39 17.22
CA ILE A 9 -8.25 -14.23 17.04
C ILE A 9 -8.52 -15.62 17.58
N CYS A 10 -7.98 -16.63 16.90
CA CYS A 10 -8.11 -18.03 17.28
C CYS A 10 -6.74 -18.72 17.24
N ARG A 11 -6.46 -19.60 18.19
CA ARG A 11 -5.36 -20.58 18.07
C ARG A 11 -5.76 -21.73 17.17
N ASP A 12 -7.01 -22.18 17.36
CA ASP A 12 -7.74 -23.10 16.50
C ASP A 12 -9.22 -22.69 16.51
N LEU A 13 -10.08 -23.39 15.77
CA LEU A 13 -11.49 -23.02 15.63
C LEU A 13 -12.28 -23.08 16.93
N ASP A 14 -11.83 -23.84 17.91
CA ASP A 14 -12.50 -24.02 19.20
C ASP A 14 -11.98 -23.04 20.28
N ASP A 15 -10.84 -22.35 19.99
CA ASP A 15 -10.23 -21.37 20.91
C ASP A 15 -10.18 -19.97 20.28
N CYS A 16 -11.37 -19.41 19.99
CA CYS A 16 -11.53 -18.08 19.44
C CYS A 16 -11.92 -17.09 20.53
N LYS A 17 -11.39 -15.87 20.46
CA LYS A 17 -11.74 -14.79 21.36
C LYS A 17 -11.68 -13.43 20.68
N GLU A 18 -12.43 -12.48 21.19
CA GLU A 18 -12.32 -11.06 20.83
C GLU A 18 -11.20 -10.39 21.64
N VAL A 19 -10.36 -9.66 20.96
CA VAL A 19 -9.28 -8.86 21.56
C VAL A 19 -9.25 -7.48 20.92
N ASP A 20 -8.53 -6.55 21.53
CA ASP A 20 -8.24 -5.28 20.87
C ASP A 20 -7.56 -5.52 19.52
N SER A 21 -8.01 -4.80 18.48
CA SER A 21 -7.46 -4.98 17.15
C SER A 21 -5.94 -4.81 17.15
N THR A 22 -5.25 -5.79 16.59
CA THR A 22 -3.81 -5.74 16.33
C THR A 22 -3.48 -5.07 15.00
N ILE A 23 -4.49 -4.82 14.15
CA ILE A 23 -4.31 -4.09 12.88
C ILE A 23 -4.28 -2.61 13.21
N LYS A 24 -3.08 -2.05 13.31
CA LYS A 24 -2.83 -0.64 13.62
C LYS A 24 -2.20 0.12 12.46
N HIS A 25 -1.53 -0.58 11.56
CA HIS A 25 -0.84 0.00 10.43
C HIS A 25 -1.10 -0.81 9.15
N ILE A 26 -1.76 -0.19 8.18
CA ILE A 26 -2.05 -0.76 6.86
C ILE A 26 -1.12 -0.10 5.84
N LEU A 27 -0.44 -0.90 5.03
CA LEU A 27 0.35 -0.43 3.90
C LEU A 27 -0.42 -0.62 2.59
N VAL A 28 -0.47 0.43 1.79
CA VAL A 28 -1.01 0.40 0.44
C VAL A 28 0.09 0.74 -0.55
N PRO A 29 0.74 -0.25 -1.18
CA PRO A 29 1.58 -0.03 -2.35
C PRO A 29 0.73 0.59 -3.47
N TYR A 30 1.20 1.71 -4.04
CA TYR A 30 0.36 2.55 -4.88
C TYR A 30 1.10 3.03 -6.13
N ASP A 31 0.49 2.86 -7.28
CA ASP A 31 1.03 3.25 -8.59
C ASP A 31 0.06 4.10 -9.43
N ASP A 32 -1.01 4.58 -8.80
CA ASP A 32 -2.10 5.34 -9.46
C ASP A 32 -2.88 4.55 -10.53
N SER A 33 -2.78 3.22 -10.51
CA SER A 33 -3.62 2.35 -11.33
C SER A 33 -5.05 2.25 -10.77
N PRO A 34 -6.04 1.87 -11.59
CA PRO A 34 -7.39 1.57 -11.10
C PRO A 34 -7.40 0.50 -9.99
N TYR A 35 -6.46 -0.44 -10.03
CA TYR A 35 -6.32 -1.50 -9.03
C TYR A 35 -5.80 -0.97 -7.70
N SER A 36 -4.77 -0.12 -7.71
CA SER A 36 -4.26 0.51 -6.49
C SER A 36 -5.26 1.51 -5.89
N ASN A 37 -6.05 2.19 -6.72
CA ASN A 37 -7.15 3.04 -6.24
C ASN A 37 -8.22 2.22 -5.53
N ARG A 38 -8.63 1.08 -6.07
CA ARG A 38 -9.56 0.16 -5.40
C ARG A 38 -8.99 -0.41 -4.12
N ALA A 39 -7.70 -0.78 -4.12
CA ALA A 39 -7.01 -1.25 -2.92
C ALA A 39 -7.04 -0.19 -1.81
N PHE A 40 -6.80 1.07 -2.14
CA PHE A 40 -6.90 2.17 -1.18
C PHE A 40 -8.31 2.30 -0.58
N VAL A 41 -9.37 2.15 -1.37
CA VAL A 41 -10.75 2.19 -0.86
C VAL A 41 -11.01 1.07 0.15
N TYR A 42 -10.55 -0.16 -0.13
CA TYR A 42 -10.63 -1.26 0.84
C TYR A 42 -9.81 -0.98 2.10
N ALA A 43 -8.59 -0.46 1.94
CA ALA A 43 -7.76 -0.08 3.08
C ALA A 43 -8.40 0.99 3.94
N LEU A 44 -9.07 1.98 3.32
CA LEU A 44 -9.77 3.05 4.02
C LEU A 44 -10.92 2.50 4.88
N ASP A 45 -11.73 1.58 4.34
CA ASP A 45 -12.82 0.91 5.07
C ASP A 45 -12.26 0.10 6.25
N LEU A 46 -11.22 -0.69 6.01
CA LEU A 46 -10.58 -1.48 7.07
C LEU A 46 -9.93 -0.61 8.15
N ALA A 47 -9.25 0.47 7.74
CA ALA A 47 -8.64 1.40 8.69
C ALA A 47 -9.69 2.05 9.61
N LYS A 48 -10.84 2.46 9.05
CA LYS A 48 -11.96 2.99 9.84
C LYS A 48 -12.51 1.97 10.82
N LYS A 49 -12.67 0.71 10.39
CA LYS A 49 -13.18 -0.38 11.23
C LYS A 49 -12.25 -0.77 12.37
N TYR A 50 -10.96 -0.87 12.09
CA TYR A 50 -9.96 -1.32 13.07
C TYR A 50 -9.26 -0.20 13.84
N GLY A 51 -9.51 1.06 13.50
CA GLY A 51 -8.81 2.19 14.10
C GLY A 51 -7.32 2.23 13.71
N ALA A 52 -7.01 1.79 12.48
CA ALA A 52 -5.67 1.79 11.93
C ALA A 52 -5.35 3.08 11.18
N HIS A 53 -4.07 3.39 11.03
CA HIS A 53 -3.61 4.38 10.07
C HIS A 53 -3.11 3.69 8.80
N ILE A 54 -3.06 4.44 7.70
CA ILE A 54 -2.60 3.94 6.39
C ILE A 54 -1.30 4.63 6.01
N THR A 55 -0.34 3.88 5.48
CA THR A 55 0.73 4.44 4.66
C THR A 55 0.50 4.06 3.20
N VAL A 56 0.44 5.08 2.35
CA VAL A 56 0.45 4.91 0.89
C VAL A 56 1.88 5.05 0.41
N LEU A 57 2.44 3.97 -0.12
CA LEU A 57 3.82 3.90 -0.58
C LEU A 57 3.87 3.76 -2.09
N SER A 58 4.42 4.76 -2.76
CA SER A 58 4.72 4.72 -4.19
C SER A 58 6.22 4.55 -4.40
N ILE A 59 6.59 3.54 -5.15
CA ILE A 59 7.98 3.30 -5.55
C ILE A 59 8.08 3.51 -7.05
N MET A 60 8.78 4.57 -7.44
CA MET A 60 9.01 4.91 -8.83
C MET A 60 10.35 4.33 -9.27
N TYR A 61 10.35 3.67 -10.41
CA TYR A 61 11.54 3.07 -10.96
C TYR A 61 12.57 4.14 -11.31
N ALA A 62 13.74 4.06 -10.69
CA ALA A 62 14.90 4.86 -11.04
C ALA A 62 15.64 4.19 -12.20
N HIS A 63 15.61 4.79 -13.38
CA HIS A 63 16.41 4.30 -14.52
C HIS A 63 17.88 4.63 -14.29
N GLU A 64 18.69 3.62 -14.11
CA GLU A 64 20.15 3.73 -14.16
C GLU A 64 20.61 3.84 -15.61
N LEU A 65 20.46 4.99 -16.24
CA LEU A 65 21.05 5.23 -17.55
C LEU A 65 22.04 6.40 -17.48
N PRO A 66 23.31 6.19 -17.85
CA PRO A 66 24.38 7.20 -17.75
C PRO A 66 24.29 8.32 -18.80
N THR A 67 23.32 8.31 -19.69
CA THR A 67 23.21 9.25 -20.79
C THR A 67 21.95 10.14 -20.64
N HIS A 68 22.19 11.44 -20.48
CA HIS A 68 21.19 12.54 -20.44
C HIS A 68 20.56 12.82 -19.06
N ILE A 69 21.38 13.11 -18.08
CA ILE A 69 20.99 13.49 -16.71
C ILE A 69 19.90 14.57 -16.66
N GLN A 70 19.92 15.54 -17.57
CA GLN A 70 18.94 16.66 -17.58
C GLN A 70 17.53 16.21 -18.00
N HIS A 71 17.41 15.35 -19.00
CA HIS A 71 16.11 14.82 -19.44
C HIS A 71 15.48 13.89 -18.40
N GLN A 72 16.29 13.06 -17.73
CA GLN A 72 15.82 12.16 -16.70
C GLN A 72 15.26 12.94 -15.49
N THR A 73 15.95 13.97 -15.06
CA THR A 73 15.49 14.83 -13.93
C THR A 73 14.16 15.50 -14.23
N VAL A 74 13.92 15.96 -15.47
CA VAL A 74 12.64 16.54 -15.87
C VAL A 74 11.52 15.51 -15.83
N ILE A 75 11.74 14.33 -16.38
CA ILE A 75 10.76 13.23 -16.37
C ILE A 75 10.43 12.79 -14.94
N ASP A 76 11.43 12.66 -14.09
CA ASP A 76 11.24 12.27 -12.69
C ASP A 76 10.47 13.34 -11.90
N ASN A 77 10.73 14.61 -12.16
CA ASN A 77 9.97 15.71 -11.54
C ASN A 77 8.51 15.72 -11.99
N GLU A 78 8.23 15.47 -13.27
CA GLU A 78 6.85 15.38 -13.76
C GLU A 78 6.11 14.18 -13.14
N LYS A 79 6.75 13.01 -13.05
CA LYS A 79 6.20 11.83 -12.38
C LYS A 79 5.89 12.12 -10.90
N ARG A 80 6.80 12.81 -10.19
CA ARG A 80 6.59 13.23 -8.80
C ARG A 80 5.37 14.13 -8.66
N LYS A 81 5.23 15.15 -9.49
CA LYS A 81 4.08 16.06 -9.47
C LYS A 81 2.76 15.34 -9.71
N VAL A 82 2.71 14.39 -10.64
CA VAL A 82 1.51 13.57 -10.89
C VAL A 82 1.17 12.75 -9.65
N MET A 83 2.15 12.09 -9.04
CA MET A 83 1.94 11.28 -7.84
C MET A 83 1.53 12.12 -6.63
N GLU A 84 2.08 13.31 -6.46
CA GLU A 84 1.68 14.26 -5.41
C GLU A 84 0.21 14.67 -5.53
N LYS A 85 -0.29 14.89 -6.75
CA LYS A 85 -1.72 15.15 -6.99
C LYS A 85 -2.59 13.95 -6.58
N SER A 86 -2.15 12.74 -6.92
CA SER A 86 -2.84 11.51 -6.52
C SER A 86 -2.83 11.35 -5.00
N PHE A 87 -1.71 11.57 -4.34
CA PHE A 87 -1.60 11.55 -2.88
C PHE A 87 -2.55 12.56 -2.21
N LYS A 88 -2.65 13.76 -2.77
CA LYS A 88 -3.59 14.76 -2.25
C LYS A 88 -5.04 14.27 -2.34
N ARG A 89 -5.44 13.67 -3.46
CA ARG A 89 -6.79 13.09 -3.61
C ARG A 89 -7.06 12.00 -2.58
N LEU A 90 -6.09 11.12 -2.32
CA LEU A 90 -6.21 10.07 -1.31
C LEU A 90 -6.32 10.66 0.10
N SER A 91 -5.52 11.69 0.40
CA SER A 91 -5.58 12.39 1.69
C SER A 91 -6.92 13.09 1.91
N ASP A 92 -7.46 13.73 0.89
CA ASP A 92 -8.77 14.39 0.96
C ASP A 92 -9.90 13.37 1.15
N ALA A 93 -9.80 12.20 0.52
CA ALA A 93 -10.75 11.10 0.74
C ALA A 93 -10.66 10.55 2.17
N ALA A 94 -9.47 10.33 2.69
CA ALA A 94 -9.26 9.80 4.04
C ALA A 94 -9.79 10.76 5.14
N LYS A 95 -9.61 12.06 4.96
CA LYS A 95 -10.11 13.09 5.89
C LYS A 95 -11.62 13.02 6.07
N LYS A 96 -12.38 12.72 5.04
CA LYS A 96 -13.86 12.59 5.12
C LYS A 96 -14.31 11.50 6.09
N PHE A 97 -13.46 10.51 6.33
CA PHE A 97 -13.73 9.37 7.20
C PHE A 97 -12.91 9.38 8.48
N GLU A 98 -12.17 10.48 8.74
CA GLU A 98 -11.31 10.63 9.92
C GLU A 98 -10.24 9.53 10.03
N VAL A 99 -9.75 9.03 8.89
CA VAL A 99 -8.65 8.07 8.81
C VAL A 99 -7.35 8.81 8.61
N ILE A 100 -6.36 8.49 9.44
CA ILE A 100 -5.01 9.06 9.33
C ILE A 100 -4.27 8.35 8.21
N ILE A 101 -3.74 9.10 7.25
CA ILE A 101 -2.86 8.57 6.23
C ILE A 101 -1.53 9.30 6.19
N ASN A 102 -0.49 8.56 5.86
CA ASN A 102 0.84 9.06 5.50
C ASN A 102 1.12 8.67 4.06
N THR A 103 1.77 9.53 3.32
CA THR A 103 2.18 9.25 1.95
C THR A 103 3.70 9.26 1.86
N LYS A 104 4.26 8.29 1.15
CA LYS A 104 5.70 8.17 0.94
C LYS A 104 6.00 7.80 -0.50
N MET A 105 6.98 8.47 -1.07
CA MET A 105 7.47 8.25 -2.42
C MET A 105 8.95 7.90 -2.38
N LEU A 106 9.32 6.81 -3.02
CA LEU A 106 10.71 6.37 -3.17
C LEU A 106 11.08 6.31 -4.66
N MET A 107 12.34 6.60 -4.94
CA MET A 107 12.93 6.42 -6.28
C MET A 107 13.94 5.29 -6.17
N GLU A 108 13.53 4.09 -6.54
CA GLU A 108 14.32 2.86 -6.34
C GLU A 108 14.14 1.88 -7.50
N SER A 109 15.07 0.97 -7.68
CA SER A 109 14.99 -0.07 -8.70
C SER A 109 14.25 -1.33 -8.24
N GLU A 110 14.36 -1.69 -6.96
CA GLU A 110 13.87 -2.96 -6.40
C GLU A 110 12.55 -2.77 -5.67
N ILE A 111 11.44 -2.76 -6.41
CA ILE A 111 10.11 -2.42 -5.87
C ILE A 111 9.69 -3.36 -4.74
N VAL A 112 9.78 -4.68 -4.96
CA VAL A 112 9.34 -5.68 -3.97
C VAL A 112 10.17 -5.62 -2.69
N ASP A 113 11.48 -5.53 -2.82
CA ASP A 113 12.39 -5.48 -1.67
C ASP A 113 12.20 -4.21 -0.85
N ASN A 114 11.92 -3.09 -1.49
CA ASN A 114 11.57 -1.84 -0.80
C ASN A 114 10.21 -1.93 -0.07
N ILE A 115 9.21 -2.58 -0.67
CA ILE A 115 7.94 -2.85 0.03
C ILE A 115 8.19 -3.70 1.28
N LEU A 116 8.91 -4.80 1.15
CA LEU A 116 9.18 -5.73 2.26
C LEU A 116 10.03 -5.09 3.36
N SER A 117 11.03 -4.30 2.99
CA SER A 117 11.85 -3.53 3.94
C SER A 117 11.00 -2.52 4.70
N PHE A 118 10.09 -1.83 4.02
CA PHE A 118 9.16 -0.91 4.66
C PHE A 118 8.26 -1.63 5.67
N VAL A 119 7.71 -2.77 5.30
CA VAL A 119 6.85 -3.59 6.16
C VAL A 119 7.57 -3.96 7.45
N SER A 120 8.80 -4.47 7.35
CA SER A 120 9.58 -4.92 8.49
C SER A 120 10.03 -3.76 9.39
N SER A 121 10.38 -2.61 8.81
CA SER A 121 10.90 -1.45 9.55
C SER A 121 9.82 -0.60 10.22
N ASN A 122 8.55 -0.74 9.81
CA ASN A 122 7.46 0.15 10.23
C ASN A 122 6.30 -0.58 10.94
N ASN A 123 6.50 -1.83 11.34
CA ASN A 123 5.47 -2.63 12.02
C ASN A 123 4.13 -2.66 11.27
N VAL A 124 4.17 -2.88 9.98
CA VAL A 124 2.96 -3.03 9.15
C VAL A 124 2.24 -4.33 9.51
N ASN A 125 0.94 -4.25 9.77
CA ASN A 125 0.13 -5.40 10.17
C ASN A 125 -0.67 -6.00 9.02
N LEU A 126 -0.88 -5.25 7.95
CA LEU A 126 -1.64 -5.66 6.78
C LEU A 126 -1.16 -4.90 5.55
N ILE A 127 -0.98 -5.62 4.45
CA ILE A 127 -0.79 -5.01 3.13
C ILE A 127 -2.11 -5.12 2.36
N VAL A 128 -2.58 -4.03 1.77
CA VAL A 128 -3.71 -4.03 0.84
C VAL A 128 -3.22 -3.48 -0.49
N MET A 129 -3.21 -4.29 -1.52
CA MET A 129 -2.66 -3.90 -2.81
C MET A 129 -3.48 -4.42 -3.98
N GLY A 130 -3.38 -3.73 -5.11
CA GLY A 130 -3.99 -4.18 -6.35
C GLY A 130 -3.36 -5.47 -6.87
N THR A 131 -4.15 -6.32 -7.51
CA THR A 131 -3.63 -7.56 -8.15
C THR A 131 -2.77 -7.27 -9.37
N ARG A 132 -2.88 -6.06 -9.94
CA ARG A 132 -2.14 -5.60 -11.13
C ARG A 132 -1.67 -4.17 -10.91
N GLY A 133 -0.66 -3.76 -11.68
CA GLY A 133 -0.19 -2.39 -11.78
C GLY A 133 -0.38 -1.81 -13.18
N ARG A 134 0.30 -0.70 -13.46
CA ARG A 134 0.17 0.05 -14.73
C ARG A 134 0.69 -0.67 -15.97
N GLY A 135 1.60 -1.61 -15.88
CA GLY A 135 2.39 -2.08 -17.02
C GLY A 135 2.31 -3.58 -17.34
N GLY A 136 1.42 -4.32 -16.71
CA GLY A 136 1.35 -5.76 -16.91
C GLY A 136 0.49 -6.18 -18.12
N PRO A 137 0.84 -7.28 -18.81
CA PRO A 137 -0.01 -7.82 -19.86
C PRO A 137 -1.36 -8.25 -19.29
N VAL A 138 -2.44 -7.90 -19.99
CA VAL A 138 -3.84 -8.16 -19.61
C VAL A 138 -4.13 -9.65 -19.36
N ARG A 139 -3.28 -10.55 -19.87
CA ARG A 139 -3.42 -12.00 -19.76
C ARG A 139 -3.04 -12.60 -18.41
N LEU A 140 -2.28 -11.89 -17.57
CA LEU A 140 -1.89 -12.38 -16.25
C LEU A 140 -2.96 -12.02 -15.23
N MET A 141 -3.40 -13.01 -14.45
CA MET A 141 -4.36 -12.78 -13.35
C MET A 141 -3.77 -11.89 -12.25
N PHE A 142 -2.45 -11.97 -12.03
CA PHE A 142 -1.71 -11.20 -11.04
C PHE A 142 -0.47 -10.57 -11.65
N GLY A 143 -0.15 -9.34 -11.25
CA GLY A 143 1.10 -8.69 -11.57
C GLY A 143 2.29 -9.29 -10.80
N SER A 144 3.51 -9.11 -11.33
CA SER A 144 4.73 -9.63 -10.71
C SER A 144 4.98 -9.10 -9.31
N VAL A 145 4.73 -7.82 -9.06
CA VAL A 145 4.89 -7.19 -7.75
C VAL A 145 3.87 -7.76 -6.75
N ALA A 146 2.60 -7.89 -7.13
CA ALA A 146 1.56 -8.44 -6.28
C ALA A 146 1.86 -9.90 -5.91
N MET A 147 2.26 -10.71 -6.88
CA MET A 147 2.63 -12.10 -6.67
C MET A 147 3.81 -12.23 -5.71
N ALA A 148 4.92 -11.56 -6.00
CA ALA A 148 6.13 -11.65 -5.19
C ALA A 148 5.92 -11.10 -3.76
N THR A 149 5.20 -9.99 -3.62
CA THR A 149 4.87 -9.43 -2.31
C THR A 149 4.02 -10.37 -1.49
N SER A 150 2.96 -10.96 -2.09
CA SER A 150 2.07 -11.90 -1.38
C SER A 150 2.78 -13.16 -0.90
N GLN A 151 3.79 -13.63 -1.62
CA GLN A 151 4.58 -14.81 -1.24
C GLN A 151 5.61 -14.53 -0.14
N LYS A 152 6.17 -13.33 -0.09
CA LYS A 152 7.32 -12.99 0.77
C LYS A 152 6.96 -12.13 1.98
N ALA A 153 5.78 -11.52 2.00
CA ALA A 153 5.40 -10.62 3.09
C ALA A 153 5.29 -11.35 4.43
N PRO A 154 5.82 -10.76 5.53
CA PRO A 154 5.72 -11.34 6.86
C PRO A 154 4.37 -11.09 7.54
N CYS A 155 3.45 -10.44 6.88
CA CYS A 155 2.10 -10.12 7.38
C CYS A 155 1.04 -10.49 6.34
N PRO A 156 -0.24 -10.53 6.71
CA PRO A 156 -1.34 -10.74 5.76
C PRO A 156 -1.32 -9.76 4.59
N VAL A 157 -1.67 -10.26 3.41
CA VAL A 157 -1.76 -9.47 2.18
C VAL A 157 -3.15 -9.66 1.57
N MET A 158 -3.88 -8.57 1.43
CA MET A 158 -5.15 -8.54 0.71
C MET A 158 -4.89 -8.08 -0.72
N LEU A 159 -5.21 -8.92 -1.68
CA LEU A 159 -5.14 -8.62 -3.11
C LEU A 159 -6.50 -8.19 -3.63
N VAL A 160 -6.57 -6.98 -4.19
CA VAL A 160 -7.80 -6.37 -4.69
C VAL A 160 -7.80 -6.36 -6.22
N LYS A 161 -8.86 -6.92 -6.80
CA LYS A 161 -9.07 -6.97 -8.25
C LYS A 161 -9.58 -5.66 -8.82
#